data_e1c3f1c39537281956d1ff710001f038
#
_entry.id   e1c3f1c39537281956d1ff710001f038
#
_cell.length_a   1.000
_cell.length_b   1.000
_cell.length_c   1.000
_cell.angle_alpha   90.00
_cell.angle_beta   90.00
_cell.angle_gamma   90.00
#
_symmetry.space_group_name_H-M   'P 1'
#
loop_
_entity.id
_entity.type
_entity.pdbx_description
1 polymer ?
#
loop_
_entity_poly.entity_id
_entity_poly.type
_entity_poly.pdbx_seq_one_letter_code
_entity_poly.pdbx_strand_id
1 'polypeptide(L)'
;MSKFDDIKELLSNAFPKFPDIVQIELRAEFSVIDYKGQSFIVISIDFDDNTFILKINGVETIINGFDSSKLFNIINATGVAFIPIDGKQGLLGFGNSHCDFVFFDESYFCFVQFKLNATSLRKVNKNRVDAIRQLKNTALHNRGMNRRLKPLKIRSKLGEIIP
;
A
#
# COMPACT_ATOMS: atom_id res chain seq x y z
N MET A 1 -7.40 -2.60 -25.22
CA MET A 1 -6.94 -3.07 -23.90
C MET A 1 -7.22 -1.97 -22.92
N SER A 2 -7.70 -2.27 -21.71
CA SER A 2 -7.96 -1.23 -20.72
C SER A 2 -6.62 -0.66 -20.20
N LYS A 3 -6.64 0.56 -19.69
CA LYS A 3 -5.43 1.16 -19.07
C LYS A 3 -4.94 0.33 -17.88
N PHE A 4 -5.87 -0.31 -17.18
CA PHE A 4 -5.58 -1.24 -16.09
C PHE A 4 -4.76 -2.45 -16.59
N ASP A 5 -5.18 -3.05 -17.71
CA ASP A 5 -4.48 -4.19 -18.32
C ASP A 5 -3.10 -3.79 -18.84
N ASP A 6 -2.99 -2.62 -19.46
CA ASP A 6 -1.70 -2.07 -19.94
C ASP A 6 -0.70 -1.90 -18.79
N ILE A 7 -1.17 -1.40 -17.63
CA ILE A 7 -0.33 -1.24 -16.42
C ILE A 7 0.08 -2.61 -15.87
N LYS A 8 -0.85 -3.57 -15.80
CA LYS A 8 -0.55 -4.93 -15.34
C LYS A 8 0.48 -5.62 -16.21
N GLU A 9 0.34 -5.53 -17.53
CA GLU A 9 1.29 -6.09 -18.48
C GLU A 9 2.67 -5.45 -18.32
N LEU A 10 2.73 -4.12 -18.22
CA LEU A 10 3.97 -3.38 -18.02
C LEU A 10 4.69 -3.80 -16.73
N LEU A 11 3.92 -3.97 -15.62
CA LEU A 11 4.46 -4.39 -14.33
C LEU A 11 4.91 -5.85 -14.37
N SER A 12 4.17 -6.73 -15.02
CA SER A 12 4.55 -8.15 -15.18
C SER A 12 5.85 -8.31 -15.96
N ASN A 13 6.05 -7.49 -17.00
CA ASN A 13 7.28 -7.49 -17.80
C ASN A 13 8.48 -6.92 -17.03
N ALA A 14 8.25 -5.93 -16.14
CA ALA A 14 9.31 -5.29 -15.37
C ALA A 14 9.71 -6.06 -14.11
N PHE A 15 8.75 -6.78 -13.52
CA PHE A 15 8.93 -7.47 -12.23
C PHE A 15 8.41 -8.91 -12.31
N PRO A 16 9.30 -9.91 -12.42
CA PRO A 16 8.90 -11.32 -12.55
C PRO A 16 8.02 -11.85 -11.42
N LYS A 17 8.14 -11.27 -10.20
CA LYS A 17 7.31 -11.64 -9.04
C LYS A 17 5.93 -10.99 -9.04
N PHE A 18 5.68 -10.02 -9.91
CA PHE A 18 4.42 -9.24 -9.87
C PHE A 18 3.16 -10.11 -9.97
N PRO A 19 3.08 -11.09 -10.88
CA PRO A 19 1.88 -11.93 -11.01
C PRO A 19 1.54 -12.71 -9.74
N ASP A 20 2.56 -13.09 -8.95
CA ASP A 20 2.38 -13.86 -7.71
C ASP A 20 1.99 -12.99 -6.51
N ILE A 21 2.27 -11.68 -6.59
CA ILE A 21 2.13 -10.74 -5.47
C ILE A 21 0.88 -9.87 -5.61
N VAL A 22 0.51 -9.51 -6.84
CA VAL A 22 -0.62 -8.62 -7.08
C VAL A 22 -1.92 -9.24 -6.59
N GLN A 23 -2.69 -8.47 -5.84
CA GLN A 23 -4.02 -8.87 -5.37
C GLN A 23 -5.06 -7.98 -6.03
N ILE A 24 -6.09 -8.59 -6.61
CA ILE A 24 -7.21 -7.85 -7.17
C ILE A 24 -8.31 -7.79 -6.11
N GLU A 25 -8.65 -6.58 -5.70
CA GLU A 25 -9.71 -6.31 -4.74
C GLU A 25 -10.91 -5.70 -5.47
N LEU A 26 -12.05 -6.35 -5.35
CA LEU A 26 -13.29 -5.95 -6.03
C LEU A 26 -14.28 -5.23 -5.09
N ARG A 27 -14.02 -5.23 -3.79
CA ARG A 27 -14.87 -4.51 -2.83
C ARG A 27 -14.75 -3.01 -3.07
N ALA A 28 -15.88 -2.32 -3.01
CA ALA A 28 -15.91 -0.86 -3.12
C ALA A 28 -15.23 -0.16 -1.94
N GLU A 29 -15.23 -0.81 -0.80
CA GLU A 29 -14.57 -0.34 0.44
C GLU A 29 -13.77 -1.47 1.05
N PHE A 30 -12.52 -1.19 1.39
CA PHE A 30 -11.64 -2.13 2.07
C PHE A 30 -10.54 -1.39 2.83
N SER A 31 -9.92 -2.08 3.77
CA SER A 31 -8.86 -1.52 4.58
C SER A 31 -7.54 -2.24 4.32
N VAL A 32 -6.45 -1.50 4.48
CA VAL A 32 -5.08 -2.01 4.44
C VAL A 32 -4.41 -1.70 5.76
N ILE A 33 -3.62 -2.63 6.26
CA ILE A 33 -2.82 -2.46 7.47
C ILE A 33 -1.35 -2.75 7.20
N ASP A 34 -0.47 -2.15 8.03
CA ASP A 34 0.90 -2.61 8.21
C ASP A 34 0.96 -3.60 9.37
N TYR A 35 1.31 -4.84 9.07
CA TYR A 35 1.52 -5.89 10.07
C TYR A 35 2.92 -6.48 9.92
N LYS A 36 3.75 -6.31 10.95
CA LYS A 36 5.15 -6.77 10.98
C LYS A 36 5.99 -6.26 9.80
N GLY A 37 5.78 -5.00 9.41
CA GLY A 37 6.51 -4.36 8.31
C GLY A 37 6.11 -4.85 6.92
N GLN A 38 4.90 -5.33 6.78
CA GLN A 38 4.31 -5.75 5.52
C GLN A 38 2.87 -5.24 5.43
N SER A 39 2.49 -4.73 4.27
CA SER A 39 1.12 -4.27 4.03
C SER A 39 0.22 -5.42 3.58
N PHE A 40 -0.98 -5.51 4.18
CA PHE A 40 -1.99 -6.51 3.86
C PHE A 40 -3.36 -5.89 3.70
N ILE A 41 -4.16 -6.44 2.77
CA ILE A 41 -5.59 -6.17 2.70
C ILE A 41 -6.27 -6.91 3.87
N VAL A 42 -7.15 -6.20 4.57
CA VAL A 42 -7.97 -6.77 5.64
C VAL A 42 -9.16 -7.50 5.01
N ILE A 43 -9.31 -8.78 5.33
CA ILE A 43 -10.43 -9.61 4.86
C ILE A 43 -11.69 -9.24 5.62
N SER A 44 -11.61 -9.24 6.95
CA SER A 44 -12.71 -8.84 7.84
C SER A 44 -12.18 -8.21 9.12
N ILE A 45 -13.05 -7.45 9.78
CA ILE A 45 -12.78 -6.77 11.05
C ILE A 45 -13.92 -7.12 11.98
N ASP A 46 -13.58 -7.57 13.18
CA ASP A 46 -14.47 -7.63 14.31
C ASP A 46 -14.07 -6.51 15.29
N PHE A 47 -14.90 -5.47 15.35
CA PHE A 47 -14.63 -4.31 16.20
C PHE A 47 -14.91 -4.59 17.67
N ASP A 48 -15.81 -5.53 17.99
CA ASP A 48 -16.17 -5.87 19.37
C ASP A 48 -15.03 -6.63 20.03
N ASP A 49 -14.47 -7.59 19.33
CA ASP A 49 -13.33 -8.38 19.80
C ASP A 49 -11.96 -7.76 19.45
N ASN A 50 -11.94 -6.64 18.74
CA ASN A 50 -10.73 -6.00 18.22
C ASN A 50 -9.82 -6.97 17.47
N THR A 51 -10.41 -7.76 16.56
CA THR A 51 -9.71 -8.74 15.75
C THR A 51 -9.80 -8.42 14.26
N PHE A 52 -8.75 -8.80 13.54
CA PHE A 52 -8.65 -8.64 12.10
C PHE A 52 -8.28 -9.96 11.46
N ILE A 53 -8.86 -10.26 10.31
CA ILE A 53 -8.46 -11.41 9.51
C ILE A 53 -7.68 -10.92 8.29
N LEU A 54 -6.46 -11.43 8.15
CA LEU A 54 -5.55 -11.19 7.04
C LEU A 54 -5.29 -12.48 6.29
N LYS A 55 -4.99 -12.38 5.00
CA LYS A 55 -4.48 -13.51 4.22
C LYS A 55 -2.95 -13.45 4.17
N ILE A 56 -2.28 -14.29 4.95
CA ILE A 56 -0.83 -14.38 5.02
C ILE A 56 -0.38 -15.71 4.40
N ASN A 57 0.44 -15.66 3.34
CA ASN A 57 0.87 -16.86 2.60
C ASN A 57 -0.30 -17.75 2.12
N GLY A 58 -1.40 -17.14 1.73
CA GLY A 58 -2.59 -17.87 1.30
C GLY A 58 -3.47 -18.39 2.45
N VAL A 59 -3.07 -18.23 3.71
CA VAL A 59 -3.78 -18.71 4.90
C VAL A 59 -4.45 -17.53 5.60
N GLU A 60 -5.73 -17.67 5.95
CA GLU A 60 -6.43 -16.70 6.79
C GLU A 60 -5.87 -16.75 8.20
N THR A 61 -5.43 -15.60 8.69
CA THR A 61 -4.76 -15.44 9.98
C THR A 61 -5.49 -14.40 10.81
N ILE A 62 -5.92 -14.78 12.01
CA ILE A 62 -6.57 -13.88 12.96
C ILE A 62 -5.49 -13.10 13.71
N ILE A 63 -5.63 -11.78 13.73
CA ILE A 63 -4.77 -10.86 14.47
C ILE A 63 -5.60 -10.23 15.58
N ASN A 64 -5.16 -10.41 16.83
CA ASN A 64 -5.80 -9.85 18.02
C ASN A 64 -5.14 -8.55 18.46
N GLY A 65 -5.91 -7.63 19.01
CA GLY A 65 -5.40 -6.42 19.66
C GLY A 65 -4.76 -5.41 18.70
N PHE A 66 -5.18 -5.38 17.45
CA PHE A 66 -4.70 -4.39 16.48
C PHE A 66 -5.40 -3.02 16.71
N ASP A 67 -4.63 -1.93 16.55
CA ASP A 67 -5.14 -0.58 16.69
C ASP A 67 -5.88 -0.17 15.40
N SER A 68 -7.21 -0.05 15.48
CA SER A 68 -8.07 0.32 14.36
C SER A 68 -7.77 1.72 13.78
N SER A 69 -7.17 2.62 14.58
CA SER A 69 -6.76 3.94 14.10
C SER A 69 -5.65 3.87 13.05
N LYS A 70 -4.97 2.73 12.95
CA LYS A 70 -3.88 2.50 11.97
C LYS A 70 -4.37 1.89 10.66
N LEU A 71 -5.66 1.72 10.47
CA LEU A 71 -6.22 1.29 9.21
C LEU A 71 -6.11 2.38 8.14
N PHE A 72 -5.68 1.99 6.95
CA PHE A 72 -5.79 2.82 5.75
C PHE A 72 -7.02 2.37 4.96
N ASN A 73 -8.06 3.20 4.94
CA ASN A 73 -9.30 2.88 4.26
C ASN A 73 -9.28 3.36 2.82
N ILE A 74 -9.64 2.49 1.90
CA ILE A 74 -9.87 2.77 0.49
C ILE A 74 -11.37 2.67 0.27
N ILE A 75 -11.95 3.75 -0.24
CA ILE A 75 -13.39 3.89 -0.46
C ILE A 75 -13.67 4.25 -1.92
N ASN A 76 -14.85 3.91 -2.40
CA ASN A 76 -15.28 4.12 -3.80
C ASN A 76 -14.33 3.47 -4.82
N ALA A 77 -13.82 2.29 -4.49
CA ALA A 77 -13.00 1.51 -5.40
C ALA A 77 -13.87 0.85 -6.49
N THR A 78 -13.31 0.72 -7.68
CA THR A 78 -13.98 0.09 -8.85
C THR A 78 -13.13 -1.05 -9.42
N GLY A 79 -12.64 -1.93 -8.53
CA GLY A 79 -11.67 -2.95 -8.89
C GLY A 79 -10.25 -2.39 -8.85
N VAL A 80 -9.51 -2.74 -7.81
CA VAL A 80 -8.18 -2.21 -7.53
C VAL A 80 -7.16 -3.33 -7.56
N ALA A 81 -6.04 -3.10 -8.23
CA ALA A 81 -4.85 -3.91 -8.06
C ALA A 81 -4.05 -3.36 -6.88
N PHE A 82 -3.83 -4.17 -5.88
CA PHE A 82 -3.02 -3.89 -4.70
C PHE A 82 -1.69 -4.63 -4.79
N ILE A 83 -0.59 -3.94 -4.48
CA ILE A 83 0.77 -4.47 -4.56
C ILE A 83 1.52 -4.07 -3.29
N PRO A 84 1.82 -4.98 -2.36
CA PRO A 84 2.77 -4.69 -1.30
C PRO A 84 4.16 -4.48 -1.90
N ILE A 85 4.82 -3.38 -1.56
CA ILE A 85 6.13 -3.02 -2.11
C ILE A 85 7.24 -3.43 -1.17
N ASP A 86 7.14 -3.04 0.10
CA ASP A 86 8.11 -3.37 1.13
C ASP A 86 7.74 -4.67 1.86
N GLY A 87 8.68 -5.23 2.62
CA GLY A 87 8.47 -6.44 3.39
C GLY A 87 8.89 -7.73 2.69
N LYS A 88 8.85 -8.85 3.45
CA LYS A 88 9.32 -10.17 2.98
C LYS A 88 8.61 -10.65 1.72
N GLN A 89 7.31 -10.35 1.61
CA GLN A 89 6.45 -10.71 0.49
C GLN A 89 6.20 -9.56 -0.47
N GLY A 90 6.85 -8.41 -0.23
CA GLY A 90 6.74 -7.24 -1.09
C GLY A 90 7.47 -7.40 -2.42
N LEU A 91 7.05 -6.61 -3.39
CA LEU A 91 7.61 -6.63 -4.75
C LEU A 91 9.10 -6.32 -4.77
N LEU A 92 9.56 -5.38 -3.93
CA LEU A 92 10.96 -4.95 -3.84
C LEU A 92 11.69 -5.50 -2.61
N GLY A 93 10.99 -6.18 -1.69
CA GLY A 93 11.57 -6.78 -0.50
C GLY A 93 12.06 -5.78 0.54
N PHE A 94 12.81 -6.28 1.53
CA PHE A 94 13.40 -5.44 2.58
C PHE A 94 14.66 -4.71 2.11
N GLY A 95 15.00 -3.63 2.80
CA GLY A 95 16.35 -3.07 2.79
C GLY A 95 16.56 -1.79 2.00
N ASN A 96 15.58 -1.34 1.26
CA ASN A 96 15.62 -0.06 0.57
C ASN A 96 14.51 0.88 1.07
N SER A 97 14.72 2.17 0.90
CA SER A 97 13.73 3.18 1.28
C SER A 97 12.63 3.25 0.23
N HIS A 98 11.65 2.36 0.31
CA HIS A 98 10.50 2.29 -0.59
C HIS A 98 9.21 2.71 0.11
N CYS A 99 8.11 2.89 -0.64
CA CYS A 99 6.78 2.99 -0.06
C CYS A 99 6.30 1.62 0.42
N ASP A 100 5.29 1.59 1.28
CA ASP A 100 4.78 0.35 1.86
C ASP A 100 3.97 -0.45 0.85
N PHE A 101 3.10 0.22 0.09
CA PHE A 101 2.34 -0.42 -0.97
C PHE A 101 1.95 0.55 -2.09
N VAL A 102 1.50 -0.04 -3.18
CA VAL A 102 0.92 0.66 -4.33
C VAL A 102 -0.47 0.07 -4.58
N PHE A 103 -1.39 0.91 -4.99
CA PHE A 103 -2.64 0.44 -5.59
C PHE A 103 -2.99 1.27 -6.82
N PHE A 104 -3.67 0.65 -7.76
CA PHE A 104 -4.11 1.33 -8.98
C PHE A 104 -5.42 0.73 -9.52
N ASP A 105 -6.14 1.57 -10.25
CA ASP A 105 -7.30 1.23 -11.06
C ASP A 105 -7.18 1.88 -12.45
N GLU A 106 -8.27 1.97 -13.19
CA GLU A 106 -8.32 2.64 -14.50
C GLU A 106 -7.96 4.13 -14.44
N SER A 107 -8.15 4.79 -13.31
CA SER A 107 -8.05 6.23 -13.14
C SER A 107 -6.83 6.68 -12.35
N TYR A 108 -6.39 5.87 -11.40
CA TYR A 108 -5.40 6.25 -10.39
C TYR A 108 -4.28 5.23 -10.29
N PHE A 109 -3.08 5.73 -10.02
CA PHE A 109 -1.93 4.95 -9.57
C PHE A 109 -1.41 5.63 -8.31
N CYS A 110 -1.52 4.98 -7.16
CA CYS A 110 -1.24 5.56 -5.85
C CYS A 110 -0.11 4.83 -5.15
N PHE A 111 0.89 5.60 -4.70
CA PHE A 111 1.92 5.13 -3.77
C PHE A 111 1.51 5.49 -2.35
N VAL A 112 1.59 4.54 -1.43
CA VAL A 112 1.22 4.76 -0.03
C VAL A 112 2.38 4.44 0.90
N GLN A 113 2.60 5.34 1.86
CA GLN A 113 3.58 5.18 2.91
C GLN A 113 2.92 5.37 4.27
N PHE A 114 2.98 4.35 5.12
CA PHE A 114 2.57 4.45 6.52
C PHE A 114 3.61 5.20 7.35
N LYS A 115 3.15 6.12 8.21
CA LYS A 115 3.97 6.80 9.24
C LYS A 115 3.14 6.94 10.51
N LEU A 116 2.84 5.82 11.14
CA LEU A 116 1.82 5.68 12.17
C LEU A 116 2.30 6.00 13.59
N ASN A 117 3.61 6.21 13.81
CA ASN A 117 4.20 6.30 15.15
C ASN A 117 4.73 7.69 15.50
N ALA A 118 4.14 8.75 14.96
CA ALA A 118 4.55 10.10 15.29
C ALA A 118 3.91 10.60 16.60
N THR A 119 4.71 10.76 17.65
CA THR A 119 4.27 11.22 18.99
C THR A 119 4.58 12.70 19.28
N SER A 120 5.11 13.44 18.31
CA SER A 120 5.43 14.87 18.43
C SER A 120 5.47 15.54 17.06
N LEU A 121 5.26 16.88 17.02
CA LEU A 121 5.36 17.67 15.78
C LEU A 121 6.72 17.50 15.07
N ARG A 122 7.80 17.39 15.82
CA ARG A 122 9.13 17.14 15.25
C ARG A 122 9.19 15.79 14.55
N LYS A 123 8.61 14.73 15.14
CA LYS A 123 8.52 13.40 14.52
C LYS A 123 7.57 13.40 13.31
N VAL A 124 6.45 14.13 13.37
CA VAL A 124 5.55 14.30 12.22
C VAL A 124 6.29 14.91 11.04
N ASN A 125 7.02 16.02 11.25
CA ASN A 125 7.77 16.69 10.19
C ASN A 125 8.88 15.78 9.61
N LYS A 126 9.61 15.07 10.47
CA LYS A 126 10.62 14.10 10.03
C LYS A 126 9.98 12.98 9.21
N ASN A 127 8.90 12.40 9.72
CA ASN A 127 8.18 11.32 9.03
C ASN A 127 7.64 11.76 7.67
N ARG A 128 7.17 13.02 7.55
CA ARG A 128 6.73 13.61 6.29
C ARG A 128 7.87 13.69 5.27
N VAL A 129 9.03 14.18 5.67
CA VAL A 129 10.21 14.26 4.79
C VAL A 129 10.65 12.87 4.36
N ASP A 130 10.71 11.92 5.30
CA ASP A 130 11.08 10.54 5.03
C ASP A 130 10.07 9.85 4.10
N ALA A 131 8.76 10.05 4.31
CA ALA A 131 7.72 9.53 3.43
C ALA A 131 7.84 10.06 2.00
N ILE A 132 8.05 11.38 1.84
CA ILE A 132 8.26 11.98 0.51
C ILE A 132 9.48 11.39 -0.18
N ARG A 133 10.58 11.17 0.55
CA ARG A 133 11.80 10.55 0.02
C ARG A 133 11.53 9.11 -0.43
N GLN A 134 10.85 8.31 0.39
CA GLN A 134 10.50 6.92 0.08
C GLN A 134 9.59 6.82 -1.16
N LEU A 135 8.57 7.67 -1.24
CA LEU A 135 7.67 7.75 -2.40
C LEU A 135 8.43 8.13 -3.69
N LYS A 136 9.33 9.13 -3.58
CA LYS A 136 10.19 9.51 -4.71
C LYS A 136 11.10 8.37 -5.15
N ASN A 137 11.74 7.68 -4.22
CA ASN A 137 12.63 6.56 -4.55
C ASN A 137 11.86 5.44 -5.25
N THR A 138 10.66 5.09 -4.77
CA THR A 138 9.81 4.10 -5.43
C THR A 138 9.43 4.53 -6.84
N ALA A 139 9.01 5.79 -7.01
CA ALA A 139 8.66 6.34 -8.33
C ALA A 139 9.87 6.38 -9.28
N LEU A 140 11.08 6.64 -8.77
CA LEU A 140 12.31 6.67 -9.54
C LEU A 140 12.79 5.28 -9.96
N HIS A 141 12.62 4.29 -9.10
CA HIS A 141 12.92 2.89 -9.44
C HIS A 141 12.10 2.41 -10.64
N ASN A 142 10.90 3.00 -10.79
CA ASN A 142 9.98 2.73 -11.89
C ASN A 142 10.14 3.70 -13.09
N ARG A 143 11.23 4.49 -13.20
CA ARG A 143 11.43 5.49 -14.27
C ARG A 143 11.40 4.91 -15.68
N GLY A 144 11.73 3.66 -15.88
CA GLY A 144 11.54 2.98 -17.16
C GLY A 144 10.07 2.93 -17.61
N MET A 145 9.14 2.96 -16.68
CA MET A 145 7.69 2.92 -16.90
C MET A 145 7.07 4.31 -17.10
N ASN A 146 7.68 5.37 -16.56
CA ASN A 146 7.08 6.71 -16.47
C ASN A 146 6.94 7.47 -17.81
N ARG A 147 7.47 6.99 -18.90
CA ARG A 147 7.29 7.66 -20.23
C ARG A 147 5.87 7.54 -20.78
N ARG A 148 5.03 6.66 -20.25
CA ARG A 148 3.66 6.40 -20.73
C ARG A 148 2.55 6.78 -19.73
N LEU A 149 2.87 7.04 -18.46
CA LEU A 149 1.90 7.40 -17.45
C LEU A 149 1.82 8.92 -17.27
N LYS A 150 0.60 9.49 -17.35
CA LYS A 150 0.34 10.89 -16.98
C LYS A 150 0.68 11.11 -15.49
N PRO A 151 0.91 12.39 -15.06
CA PRO A 151 1.45 12.70 -13.74
C PRO A 151 0.71 11.99 -12.60
N LEU A 152 1.48 11.26 -11.81
CA LEU A 152 1.06 10.49 -10.66
C LEU A 152 0.62 11.41 -9.51
N LYS A 153 -0.57 11.18 -8.97
CA LYS A 153 -0.98 11.82 -7.71
C LYS A 153 -0.31 11.07 -6.56
N ILE A 154 0.64 11.72 -5.90
CA ILE A 154 1.29 11.20 -4.68
C ILE A 154 0.43 11.63 -3.50
N ARG A 155 -0.12 10.67 -2.75
CA ARG A 155 -0.82 10.92 -1.48
C ARG A 155 -0.03 10.28 -0.34
N SER A 156 0.20 11.05 0.73
CA SER A 156 0.69 10.54 2.01
C SER A 156 -0.41 10.71 3.05
N LYS A 157 -0.76 9.65 3.78
CA LYS A 157 -1.58 9.77 4.99
C LYS A 157 -0.64 9.83 6.18
N LEU A 158 -0.53 11.02 6.77
CA LEU A 158 0.07 11.21 8.09
C LEU A 158 -1.02 10.94 9.10
N GLY A 159 -0.73 10.14 10.14
CA GLY A 159 -1.64 9.99 11.26
C GLY A 159 -2.02 11.38 11.79
N GLU A 160 -3.31 11.71 11.77
CA GLU A 160 -3.80 12.94 12.38
C GLU A 160 -3.53 12.83 13.88
N ILE A 161 -2.76 13.78 14.41
CA ILE A 161 -2.69 14.01 15.84
C ILE A 161 -3.94 14.82 16.16
N ILE A 162 -4.94 14.17 16.72
CA ILE A 162 -6.07 14.88 17.34
C ILE A 162 -5.54 15.44 18.67
N PRO A 163 -5.74 16.75 18.92
CA PRO A 163 -5.26 17.42 20.15
C PRO A 163 -5.95 16.88 21.40
#